data_d7e18d054b4e210ede956ff2ab63286f
#
_entry.id   d7e18d054b4e210ede956ff2ab63286f
#
_cell.length_a   1.000
_cell.length_b   1.000
_cell.length_c   1.000
_cell.angle_alpha   90.00
_cell.angle_beta   90.00
_cell.angle_gamma   90.00
#
_symmetry.space_group_name_H-M   'P 1'
#
loop_
_entity.id
_entity.type
_entity.pdbx_description
1 polymer ?
#
loop_
_entity_poly.entity_id
_entity_poly.type
_entity_poly.pdbx_seq_one_letter_code
_entity_poly.pdbx_strand_id
1 'polypeptide(L)'
;MDDLTGIPEDPQEAALALLHSRAEVARLKEREQLFSALLASVNSVLWAYDWQNRRMVYVSPAYEKIFGRSAALLLADYEEWRNSIYPDDLDYADSSLLQVLERGAVEQREYRIVRGDGEVRWLNDKCFVSRQGEAGMPLMVVGIAEDITD
;
A
#
# COMPACT_ATOMS: atom_id res chain seq x y z
N MET A 1 26.06 31.44 17.67
CA MET A 1 25.61 31.06 17.49
C MET A 1 24.77 30.60 17.15
N ASP A 2 24.50 30.23 17.01
CA ASP A 2 23.82 29.83 16.71
C ASP A 2 22.82 29.72 16.49
N ASP A 3 22.67 29.61 16.14
CA ASP A 3 21.60 29.55 15.82
C ASP A 3 20.83 28.58 15.84
N LEU A 4 20.23 28.49 16.34
CA LEU A 4 19.20 27.63 16.44
C LEU A 4 18.30 27.79 15.30
N THR A 5 18.80 27.41 14.22
CA THR A 5 18.16 27.58 12.97
C THR A 5 16.71 27.20 12.99
N GLY A 6 15.86 28.01 12.44
CA GLY A 6 14.48 27.74 12.29
C GLY A 6 13.58 28.26 13.38
N ILE A 7 14.12 28.82 14.45
CA ILE A 7 13.33 29.41 15.52
C ILE A 7 13.32 30.92 15.38
N PRO A 8 12.17 31.52 15.02
CA PRO A 8 12.10 32.98 14.92
C PRO A 8 12.24 33.64 16.30
N GLU A 9 13.01 34.72 16.37
CA GLU A 9 13.15 35.49 17.60
C GLU A 9 12.01 36.47 17.78
N ASP A 10 11.44 36.97 16.67
CA ASP A 10 10.37 37.95 16.70
C ASP A 10 9.04 37.21 16.97
N PRO A 11 8.25 37.63 17.98
CA PRO A 11 6.97 37.02 18.23
C PRO A 11 5.99 37.07 17.05
N GLN A 12 6.03 38.13 16.23
CA GLN A 12 5.17 38.22 15.06
C GLN A 12 5.59 37.19 14.01
N GLU A 13 6.87 37.02 13.79
CA GLU A 13 7.37 36.01 12.87
C GLU A 13 7.02 34.60 13.35
N ALA A 14 7.14 34.37 14.66
CA ALA A 14 6.77 33.08 15.23
C ALA A 14 5.28 32.78 15.05
N ALA A 15 4.42 33.79 15.23
CA ALA A 15 2.99 33.65 15.04
C ALA A 15 2.65 33.35 13.59
N LEU A 16 3.28 34.07 12.64
CA LEU A 16 3.06 33.84 11.22
C LEU A 16 3.55 32.46 10.79
N ALA A 17 4.71 32.03 11.31
CA ALA A 17 5.23 30.70 11.00
C ALA A 17 4.30 29.62 11.50
N LEU A 18 3.71 29.81 12.68
CA LEU A 18 2.76 28.84 13.24
C LEU A 18 1.47 28.78 12.40
N LEU A 19 0.94 29.94 11.98
CA LEU A 19 -0.23 29.97 11.12
C LEU A 19 0.02 29.28 9.79
N HIS A 20 1.19 29.55 9.20
CA HIS A 20 1.57 28.90 7.94
C HIS A 20 1.67 27.40 8.11
N SER A 21 2.29 26.93 9.20
CA SER A 21 2.42 25.53 9.49
C SER A 21 1.07 24.85 9.70
N ARG A 22 0.14 25.52 10.37
CA ARG A 22 -1.22 25.01 10.56
C ARG A 22 -1.98 24.91 9.24
N ALA A 23 -1.81 25.88 8.36
CA ALA A 23 -2.44 25.86 7.05
C ALA A 23 -1.86 24.71 6.20
N GLU A 24 -0.55 24.48 6.28
CA GLU A 24 0.08 23.35 5.60
C GLU A 24 -0.48 22.02 6.09
N VAL A 25 -0.58 21.84 7.41
CA VAL A 25 -1.12 20.61 8.00
C VAL A 25 -2.55 20.39 7.57
N ALA A 26 -3.37 21.46 7.59
CA ALA A 26 -4.76 21.36 7.18
C ALA A 26 -4.89 20.95 5.71
N ARG A 27 -4.04 21.51 4.84
CA ARG A 27 -4.04 21.19 3.42
C ARG A 27 -3.65 19.73 3.19
N LEU A 28 -2.64 19.24 3.92
CA LEU A 28 -2.22 17.86 3.81
C LEU A 28 -3.31 16.90 4.30
N LYS A 29 -4.01 17.27 5.37
CA LYS A 29 -5.14 16.48 5.86
C LYS A 29 -6.29 16.43 4.87
N GLU A 30 -6.58 17.55 4.22
CA GLU A 30 -7.62 17.59 3.19
C GLU A 30 -7.26 16.68 2.01
N ARG A 31 -6.00 16.69 1.58
CA ARG A 31 -5.53 15.81 0.50
C ARG A 31 -5.63 14.36 0.90
N GLU A 32 -5.23 14.04 2.13
CA GLU A 32 -5.31 12.68 2.64
C GLU A 32 -6.75 12.20 2.70
N GLN A 33 -7.67 13.04 3.17
CA GLN A 33 -9.09 12.69 3.23
C GLN A 33 -9.67 12.49 1.85
N LEU A 34 -9.33 13.35 0.90
CA LEU A 34 -9.78 13.20 -0.48
C LEU A 34 -9.25 11.92 -1.10
N PHE A 35 -7.96 11.65 -0.90
CA PHE A 35 -7.32 10.45 -1.43
C PHE A 35 -7.99 9.20 -0.84
N SER A 36 -8.22 9.19 0.47
CA SER A 36 -8.89 8.07 1.14
C SER A 36 -10.31 7.86 0.61
N ALA A 37 -11.03 8.95 0.37
CA ALA A 37 -12.38 8.86 -0.17
C ALA A 37 -12.37 8.29 -1.60
N LEU A 38 -11.41 8.70 -2.41
CA LEU A 38 -11.27 8.18 -3.77
C LEU A 38 -10.92 6.68 -3.74
N LEU A 39 -10.00 6.29 -2.85
CA LEU A 39 -9.62 4.88 -2.72
C LEU A 39 -10.80 4.04 -2.24
N ALA A 40 -11.63 4.59 -1.35
CA ALA A 40 -12.78 3.86 -0.84
C ALA A 40 -13.83 3.61 -1.93
N SER A 41 -13.85 4.43 -2.99
CA SER A 41 -14.79 4.27 -4.10
C SER A 41 -14.28 3.34 -5.19
N VAL A 42 -13.00 2.96 -5.15
CA VAL A 42 -12.39 2.10 -6.16
C VAL A 42 -12.60 0.64 -5.81
N ASN A 43 -12.96 -0.17 -6.80
CA ASN A 43 -13.19 -1.60 -6.61
C ASN A 43 -11.94 -2.45 -6.78
N SER A 44 -10.78 -1.81 -6.77
CA SER A 44 -9.50 -2.49 -6.85
C SER A 44 -8.75 -2.34 -5.55
N VAL A 45 -7.96 -3.35 -5.19
CA VAL A 45 -7.13 -3.31 -3.98
C VAL A 45 -5.79 -2.69 -4.33
N LEU A 46 -5.50 -1.54 -3.73
CA LEU A 46 -4.17 -0.95 -3.79
C LEU A 46 -3.38 -1.44 -2.60
N TRP A 47 -2.16 -1.89 -2.82
CA TRP A 47 -1.36 -2.45 -1.73
C TRP A 47 0.10 -2.05 -1.89
N ALA A 48 0.81 -2.00 -0.76
CA ALA A 48 2.23 -1.72 -0.72
C ALA A 48 2.90 -2.68 0.27
N TYR A 49 3.94 -3.35 -0.18
CA TYR A 49 4.65 -4.36 0.59
C TYR A 49 6.09 -3.92 0.82
N ASP A 50 6.50 -3.93 2.09
CA ASP A 50 7.88 -3.63 2.49
C ASP A 50 8.69 -4.91 2.37
N TRP A 51 9.53 -4.97 1.35
CA TRP A 51 10.31 -6.16 1.07
C TRP A 51 11.37 -6.44 2.13
N GLN A 52 11.99 -5.39 2.68
CA GLN A 52 13.02 -5.56 3.68
C GLN A 52 12.50 -6.14 4.98
N ASN A 53 11.37 -5.63 5.44
CA ASN A 53 10.79 -6.05 6.72
C ASN A 53 9.74 -7.13 6.56
N ARG A 54 9.49 -7.55 5.32
CA ARG A 54 8.56 -8.64 5.01
C ARG A 54 7.17 -8.43 5.58
N ARG A 55 6.63 -7.23 5.37
CA ARG A 55 5.30 -6.93 5.85
C ARG A 55 4.54 -6.01 4.90
N MET A 56 3.22 -6.15 4.90
CA MET A 56 2.33 -5.25 4.18
C MET A 56 2.25 -3.93 4.96
N VAL A 57 2.54 -2.80 4.30
CA VAL A 57 2.50 -1.49 4.96
C VAL A 57 1.25 -0.70 4.63
N TYR A 58 0.59 -1.05 3.54
CA TYR A 58 -0.67 -0.38 3.16
C TYR A 58 -1.53 -1.33 2.37
N VAL A 59 -2.83 -1.25 2.60
CA VAL A 59 -3.83 -1.92 1.78
C VAL A 59 -5.09 -1.05 1.79
N SER A 60 -5.70 -0.87 0.61
CA SER A 60 -6.86 0.01 0.48
C SER A 60 -8.12 -0.63 1.05
N PRO A 61 -9.17 0.18 1.34
CA PRO A 61 -10.42 -0.34 1.90
C PRO A 61 -11.09 -1.43 1.06
N ALA A 62 -10.87 -1.44 -0.26
CA ALA A 62 -11.45 -2.46 -1.12
C ALA A 62 -11.00 -3.87 -0.76
N TYR A 63 -9.88 -4.02 -0.03
CA TYR A 63 -9.39 -5.32 0.39
C TYR A 63 -10.47 -6.09 1.15
N GLU A 64 -11.11 -5.44 2.12
CA GLU A 64 -12.12 -6.11 2.94
C GLU A 64 -13.34 -6.52 2.12
N LYS A 65 -13.69 -5.73 1.12
CA LYS A 65 -14.79 -6.06 0.22
C LYS A 65 -14.47 -7.24 -0.68
N ILE A 66 -13.29 -7.21 -1.29
CA ILE A 66 -12.90 -8.19 -2.30
C ILE A 66 -12.46 -9.49 -1.66
N PHE A 67 -11.62 -9.42 -0.62
CA PHE A 67 -11.12 -10.61 0.06
C PHE A 67 -12.05 -11.13 1.15
N GLY A 68 -12.96 -10.29 1.64
CA GLY A 68 -13.83 -10.69 2.75
C GLY A 68 -13.06 -11.00 4.01
N ARG A 69 -11.93 -10.34 4.22
CA ARG A 69 -11.02 -10.56 5.34
C ARG A 69 -10.59 -9.24 5.94
N SER A 70 -10.12 -9.25 7.18
CA SER A 70 -9.72 -8.06 7.90
C SER A 70 -8.39 -7.49 7.37
N ALA A 71 -8.39 -6.21 7.00
CA ALA A 71 -7.16 -5.53 6.62
C ALA A 71 -6.16 -5.43 7.78
N ALA A 72 -6.67 -5.28 9.02
CA ALA A 72 -5.80 -5.23 10.20
C ALA A 72 -5.00 -6.50 10.37
N LEU A 73 -5.61 -7.66 10.09
CA LEU A 73 -4.90 -8.94 10.18
C LEU A 73 -3.82 -9.05 9.12
N LEU A 74 -4.07 -8.54 7.92
CA LEU A 74 -3.07 -8.54 6.86
C LEU A 74 -1.90 -7.63 7.21
N LEU A 75 -2.18 -6.45 7.75
CA LEU A 75 -1.12 -5.52 8.14
C LEU A 75 -0.29 -6.04 9.31
N ALA A 76 -0.89 -6.89 10.14
CA ALA A 76 -0.19 -7.50 11.27
C ALA A 76 0.66 -8.71 10.84
N ASP A 77 0.20 -9.45 9.83
CA ASP A 77 0.87 -10.69 9.41
C ASP A 77 0.63 -10.91 7.91
N TYR A 78 1.70 -10.82 7.14
CA TYR A 78 1.64 -11.01 5.69
C TYR A 78 1.15 -12.41 5.30
N GLU A 79 1.34 -13.42 6.15
CA GLU A 79 0.84 -14.76 5.86
C GLU A 79 -0.67 -14.80 5.68
N GLU A 80 -1.38 -13.81 6.18
CA GLU A 80 -2.82 -13.69 5.97
C GLU A 80 -3.15 -13.63 4.47
N TRP A 81 -2.33 -12.91 3.67
CA TRP A 81 -2.50 -12.88 2.22
C TRP A 81 -2.24 -14.25 1.60
N ARG A 82 -1.13 -14.90 1.98
CA ARG A 82 -0.81 -16.22 1.44
C ARG A 82 -1.88 -17.24 1.79
N ASN A 83 -2.44 -17.13 3.00
CA ASN A 83 -3.53 -18.01 3.43
C ASN A 83 -4.84 -17.77 2.67
N SER A 84 -4.99 -16.59 2.06
CA SER A 84 -6.17 -16.27 1.27
C SER A 84 -6.09 -16.79 -0.16
N ILE A 85 -4.90 -17.16 -0.63
CA ILE A 85 -4.72 -17.60 -2.00
C ILE A 85 -5.23 -19.03 -2.17
N TYR A 86 -5.93 -19.27 -3.28
CA TYR A 86 -6.38 -20.62 -3.62
C TYR A 86 -5.14 -21.52 -3.68
N PRO A 87 -5.16 -22.68 -3.00
CA PRO A 87 -3.94 -23.47 -2.82
C PRO A 87 -3.19 -23.82 -4.11
N ASP A 88 -3.92 -24.10 -5.18
CA ASP A 88 -3.29 -24.46 -6.45
C ASP A 88 -2.52 -23.30 -7.09
N ASP A 89 -2.81 -22.06 -6.68
CA ASP A 89 -2.19 -20.88 -7.26
C ASP A 89 -1.09 -20.29 -6.38
N LEU A 90 -0.85 -20.86 -5.20
CA LEU A 90 0.10 -20.29 -4.25
C LEU A 90 1.53 -20.23 -4.79
N ASP A 91 1.99 -21.32 -5.43
CA ASP A 91 3.34 -21.33 -6.01
C ASP A 91 3.51 -20.27 -7.08
N TYR A 92 2.50 -20.09 -7.92
CA TYR A 92 2.51 -19.06 -8.94
C TYR A 92 2.53 -17.66 -8.31
N ALA A 93 1.71 -17.45 -7.28
CA ALA A 93 1.66 -16.15 -6.61
C ALA A 93 3.01 -15.79 -5.99
N ASP A 94 3.66 -16.76 -5.34
CA ASP A 94 4.99 -16.54 -4.76
C ASP A 94 6.04 -16.28 -5.84
N SER A 95 6.09 -17.12 -6.88
CA SER A 95 7.12 -16.98 -7.91
C SER A 95 6.94 -15.72 -8.74
N SER A 96 5.70 -15.31 -9.02
CA SER A 96 5.45 -14.09 -9.79
C SER A 96 5.83 -12.84 -8.98
N LEU A 97 5.71 -12.88 -7.67
CA LEU A 97 6.19 -11.77 -6.84
C LEU A 97 7.71 -11.63 -6.93
N LEU A 98 8.43 -12.77 -6.95
CA LEU A 98 9.88 -12.73 -7.15
C LEU A 98 10.24 -12.16 -8.51
N GLN A 99 9.45 -12.42 -9.54
CA GLN A 99 9.68 -11.85 -10.86
C GLN A 99 9.61 -10.32 -10.87
N VAL A 100 8.78 -9.75 -10.00
CA VAL A 100 8.72 -8.29 -9.86
C VAL A 100 10.08 -7.74 -9.46
N LEU A 101 10.76 -8.44 -8.55
CA LEU A 101 12.08 -8.01 -8.09
C LEU A 101 13.11 -8.10 -9.20
N GLU A 102 13.03 -9.12 -10.06
CA GLU A 102 13.99 -9.31 -11.15
C GLU A 102 13.74 -8.36 -12.31
N ARG A 103 12.47 -8.13 -12.65
CA ARG A 103 12.08 -7.35 -13.82
C ARG A 103 11.70 -5.91 -13.53
N GLY A 104 11.45 -5.59 -12.26
CA GLY A 104 10.96 -4.27 -11.84
C GLY A 104 9.46 -4.13 -11.90
N ALA A 105 8.77 -4.97 -12.65
CA ALA A 105 7.32 -4.95 -12.74
C ALA A 105 6.79 -6.24 -13.32
N VAL A 106 5.55 -6.59 -12.94
CA VAL A 106 4.76 -7.65 -13.58
C VAL A 106 3.38 -7.07 -13.83
N GLU A 107 2.97 -7.02 -15.10
CA GLU A 107 1.74 -6.34 -15.48
C GLU A 107 0.49 -7.19 -15.37
N GLN A 108 0.63 -8.52 -15.35
CA GLN A 108 -0.52 -9.40 -15.20
C GLN A 108 -0.15 -10.60 -14.35
N ARG A 109 -0.72 -10.64 -13.17
CA ARG A 109 -0.65 -11.79 -12.28
C ARG A 109 -2.09 -12.21 -11.99
N GLU A 110 -2.54 -13.28 -12.64
CA GLU A 110 -3.91 -13.76 -12.42
C GLU A 110 -3.86 -14.96 -11.50
N TYR A 111 -4.54 -14.85 -10.38
CA TYR A 111 -4.62 -15.93 -9.41
C TYR A 111 -5.96 -15.88 -8.68
N ARG A 112 -6.30 -16.98 -8.04
CA ARG A 112 -7.55 -17.09 -7.31
C ARG A 112 -7.31 -16.87 -5.83
N ILE A 113 -8.30 -16.26 -5.19
CA ILE A 113 -8.33 -16.16 -3.73
C ILE A 113 -9.58 -16.84 -3.22
N VAL A 114 -9.54 -17.22 -1.94
CA VAL A 114 -10.71 -17.74 -1.23
C VAL A 114 -11.10 -16.68 -0.21
N ARG A 115 -12.28 -16.11 -0.37
CA ARG A 115 -12.79 -15.10 0.54
C ARG A 115 -13.01 -15.68 1.93
N GLY A 116 -13.18 -14.78 2.92
CA GLY A 116 -13.48 -15.23 4.27
C GLY A 116 -14.76 -16.06 4.37
N ASP A 117 -15.71 -15.87 3.43
CA ASP A 117 -16.95 -16.64 3.37
C ASP A 117 -16.83 -17.92 2.54
N GLY A 118 -15.64 -18.23 2.01
CA GLY A 118 -15.40 -19.42 1.21
C GLY A 118 -15.59 -19.25 -0.28
N GLU A 119 -16.06 -18.09 -0.74
CA GLU A 119 -16.23 -17.83 -2.17
C GLU A 119 -14.88 -17.67 -2.86
N VAL A 120 -14.73 -18.26 -4.03
CA VAL A 120 -13.51 -18.14 -4.83
C VAL A 120 -13.65 -16.98 -5.82
N ARG A 121 -12.63 -16.15 -5.88
CA ARG A 121 -12.58 -15.01 -6.80
C ARG A 121 -11.30 -15.03 -7.60
N TRP A 122 -11.38 -14.57 -8.85
CA TRP A 122 -10.22 -14.38 -9.70
C TRP A 122 -9.74 -12.95 -9.60
N LEU A 123 -8.44 -12.77 -9.41
CA LEU A 123 -7.83 -11.43 -9.38
C LEU A 123 -6.81 -11.28 -10.48
N ASN A 124 -6.69 -10.06 -11.01
CA ASN A 124 -5.58 -9.66 -11.85
C ASN A 124 -4.81 -8.59 -11.10
N ASP A 125 -3.55 -8.88 -10.81
CA ASP A 125 -2.71 -8.03 -9.98
C ASP A 125 -1.56 -7.48 -10.83
N LYS A 126 -1.43 -6.16 -10.84
CA LYS A 126 -0.31 -5.48 -11.49
C LYS A 126 0.58 -4.93 -10.40
N CYS A 127 1.87 -5.22 -10.45
CA CYS A 127 2.77 -4.77 -9.41
C CYS A 127 4.12 -4.35 -9.96
N PHE A 128 4.80 -3.48 -9.23
CA PHE A 128 6.10 -2.96 -9.61
C PHE A 128 6.88 -2.51 -8.39
N VAL A 129 8.21 -2.42 -8.55
CA VAL A 129 9.08 -1.88 -7.52
C VAL A 129 8.95 -0.36 -7.54
N SER A 130 8.46 0.22 -6.45
CA SER A 130 8.24 1.67 -6.40
C SER A 130 9.40 2.42 -5.79
N ARG A 131 10.25 1.74 -5.03
CA ARG A 131 11.35 2.37 -4.32
C ARG A 131 12.48 1.39 -4.13
N GLN A 132 13.71 1.84 -4.38
CA GLN A 132 14.89 1.03 -4.21
C GLN A 132 15.76 1.62 -3.11
N GLY A 133 16.43 0.74 -2.36
CA GLY A 133 17.37 1.15 -1.35
C GLY A 133 18.81 1.18 -1.87
N GLU A 134 19.75 1.07 -0.96
CA GLU A 134 21.16 1.06 -1.30
C GLU A 134 21.49 -0.09 -2.23
N ALA A 135 22.44 0.14 -3.13
CA ALA A 135 22.90 -0.84 -4.11
C ALA A 135 21.78 -1.34 -5.02
N GLY A 136 20.71 -0.55 -5.19
CA GLY A 136 19.61 -0.93 -6.07
C GLY A 136 18.70 -2.01 -5.53
N MET A 137 18.82 -2.37 -4.26
CA MET A 137 17.96 -3.39 -3.66
C MET A 137 16.53 -2.88 -3.54
N PRO A 138 15.52 -3.69 -3.90
CA PRO A 138 14.14 -3.25 -3.76
C PRO A 138 13.78 -3.06 -2.30
N LEU A 139 13.07 -1.98 -1.99
CA LEU A 139 12.54 -1.70 -0.66
C LEU A 139 11.04 -1.83 -0.61
N MET A 140 10.36 -1.42 -1.67
CA MET A 140 8.90 -1.37 -1.68
C MET A 140 8.36 -1.91 -2.99
N VAL A 141 7.41 -2.82 -2.89
CA VAL A 141 6.65 -3.33 -4.04
C VAL A 141 5.22 -2.84 -3.87
N VAL A 142 4.66 -2.26 -4.91
CA VAL A 142 3.28 -1.78 -4.87
C VAL A 142 2.49 -2.42 -5.99
N GLY A 143 1.18 -2.51 -5.81
CA GLY A 143 0.35 -3.12 -6.81
C GLY A 143 -1.11 -2.72 -6.73
N ILE A 144 -1.83 -3.10 -7.77
CA ILE A 144 -3.26 -2.93 -7.87
C ILE A 144 -3.85 -4.28 -8.25
N ALA A 145 -4.71 -4.82 -7.40
CA ALA A 145 -5.39 -6.09 -7.64
C ALA A 145 -6.85 -5.83 -7.97
N GLU A 146 -7.26 -6.26 -9.16
CA GLU A 146 -8.62 -6.06 -9.65
C GLU A 146 -9.36 -7.40 -9.65
N ASP A 147 -10.61 -7.39 -9.15
CA ASP A 147 -11.46 -8.57 -9.19
C ASP A 147 -12.01 -8.72 -10.61
N ILE A 148 -11.61 -9.78 -11.28
CA ILE A 148 -12.03 -10.06 -12.66
C ILE A 148 -13.02 -11.21 -12.74
N THR A 149 -13.59 -11.62 -11.61
CA THR A 149 -14.61 -12.66 -11.57
C THR A 149 -15.89 -12.16 -12.24
N ASP A 150 -16.44 -12.93 -13.11
CA ASP A 150 -17.72 -12.61 -13.76
C ASP A 150 -18.91 -13.17 -13.01
#